data_1151829a5fb1e982f87eae70d2953119
#
_entry.id   1151829a5fb1e982f87eae70d2953119
#
_cell.length_a   1.000
_cell.length_b   1.000
_cell.length_c   1.000
_cell.angle_alpha   90.00
_cell.angle_beta   90.00
_cell.angle_gamma   90.00
#
_symmetry.space_group_name_H-M   'P 1'
#
loop_
_entity.id
_entity.type
_entity.pdbx_description
1 polymer ?
#
loop_
_entity_poly.entity_id
_entity_poly.type
_entity_poly.pdbx_seq_one_letter_code
_entity_poly.pdbx_strand_id
1 'polypeptide(L)'
;MRADLTPTLWLTGLSGAGKTTLAHTLAQALNDSGRHCAVLDGDALRRGLNRDLGFDPDSRSENIRRTAEVARLMNDAGLIVVAALISPRRVDRAQASFIVGAQRFLEIHVSTPLDVCEAADAKGLYRKARRGELAQFTGVSAPYEAPEAPRLAIDPMQMGLRPAVSKLLGLIGDLTT
;
A
#
# COMPACT_ATOMS: atom_id res chain seq x y z
N MET A 1 17.17 3.34 -26.09
CA MET A 1 17.36 3.29 -24.62
C MET A 1 15.96 3.25 -24.00
N ARG A 2 15.49 2.10 -23.52
CA ARG A 2 14.27 2.07 -22.72
C ARG A 2 14.63 2.79 -21.43
N ALA A 3 13.95 3.90 -21.13
CA ALA A 3 14.07 4.53 -19.84
C ALA A 3 13.69 3.47 -18.80
N ASP A 4 14.57 3.21 -17.82
CA ASP A 4 14.29 2.27 -16.74
C ASP A 4 12.96 2.66 -16.09
N LEU A 5 11.95 1.82 -16.30
CA LEU A 5 10.60 2.08 -15.82
C LEU A 5 10.59 1.97 -14.30
N THR A 6 10.57 3.11 -13.62
CA THR A 6 10.44 3.11 -12.14
C THR A 6 9.00 2.82 -11.73
N PRO A 7 8.72 1.66 -11.10
CA PRO A 7 7.37 1.29 -10.73
C PRO A 7 6.90 1.91 -9.40
N THR A 8 5.59 1.92 -9.23
CA THR A 8 4.92 2.08 -7.94
C THR A 8 4.33 0.74 -7.49
N LEU A 9 4.81 0.20 -6.39
CA LEU A 9 4.20 -0.94 -5.72
C LEU A 9 3.12 -0.40 -4.78
N TRP A 10 1.86 -0.65 -5.11
CA TRP A 10 0.71 -0.19 -4.34
C TRP A 10 0.24 -1.31 -3.42
N LEU A 11 0.69 -1.26 -2.16
CA LEU A 11 0.30 -2.23 -1.14
C LEU A 11 -1.08 -1.87 -0.59
N THR A 12 -2.07 -2.71 -0.87
CA THR A 12 -3.43 -2.61 -0.30
C THR A 12 -3.71 -3.77 0.64
N GLY A 13 -4.55 -3.57 1.63
CA GLY A 13 -4.92 -4.60 2.63
C GLY A 13 -5.42 -3.99 3.92
N LEU A 14 -5.93 -4.81 4.82
CA LEU A 14 -6.53 -4.41 6.09
C LEU A 14 -5.53 -3.65 7.00
N SER A 15 -6.07 -2.92 7.97
CA SER A 15 -5.25 -2.37 9.06
C SER A 15 -4.55 -3.52 9.79
N GLY A 16 -3.27 -3.36 10.12
CA GLY A 16 -2.50 -4.42 10.78
C GLY A 16 -2.04 -5.59 9.89
N ALA A 17 -2.31 -5.56 8.57
CA ALA A 17 -1.91 -6.63 7.64
C ALA A 17 -0.39 -6.70 7.38
N GLY A 18 0.41 -5.77 7.91
CA GLY A 18 1.87 -5.76 7.73
C GLY A 18 2.38 -4.88 6.59
N LYS A 19 1.53 -4.07 5.95
CA LYS A 19 1.90 -3.20 4.80
C LYS A 19 3.07 -2.27 5.10
N THR A 20 3.02 -1.53 6.20
CA THR A 20 4.06 -0.56 6.58
C THR A 20 5.40 -1.23 6.80
N THR A 21 5.44 -2.34 7.55
CA THR A 21 6.66 -3.12 7.78
C THR A 21 7.23 -3.66 6.48
N LEU A 22 6.37 -4.24 5.63
CA LEU A 22 6.77 -4.76 4.33
C LEU A 22 7.34 -3.66 3.42
N ALA A 23 6.68 -2.48 3.40
CA ALA A 23 7.10 -1.34 2.58
C ALA A 23 8.48 -0.82 3.00
N HIS A 24 8.72 -0.61 4.29
CA HIS A 24 10.01 -0.13 4.77
C HIS A 24 11.14 -1.14 4.58
N THR A 25 10.87 -2.44 4.81
CA THR A 25 11.88 -3.48 4.60
C THR A 25 12.24 -3.63 3.12
N LEU A 26 11.24 -3.55 2.23
CA LEU A 26 11.48 -3.56 0.79
C LEU A 26 12.29 -2.33 0.34
N ALA A 27 11.91 -1.14 0.81
CA ALA A 27 12.61 0.09 0.46
C ALA A 27 14.05 0.08 0.94
N GLN A 28 14.31 -0.44 2.14
CA GLN A 28 15.68 -0.61 2.65
C GLN A 28 16.49 -1.53 1.73
N ALA A 29 15.95 -2.71 1.37
CA ALA A 29 16.64 -3.66 0.49
C ALA A 29 16.93 -3.07 -0.90
N LEU A 30 16.01 -2.28 -1.46
CA LEU A 30 16.21 -1.59 -2.74
C LEU A 30 17.32 -0.54 -2.62
N ASN A 31 17.27 0.33 -1.61
CA ASN A 31 18.28 1.36 -1.39
C ASN A 31 19.67 0.77 -1.14
N ASP A 32 19.78 -0.33 -0.37
CA ASP A 32 21.03 -1.04 -0.14
C ASP A 32 21.62 -1.64 -1.43
N SER A 33 20.76 -1.97 -2.40
CA SER A 33 21.17 -2.43 -3.75
C SER A 33 21.44 -1.30 -4.75
N GLY A 34 21.41 -0.04 -4.31
CA GLY A 34 21.62 1.14 -5.15
C GLY A 34 20.40 1.56 -5.97
N ARG A 35 19.23 0.99 -5.71
CA ARG A 35 17.97 1.34 -6.40
C ARG A 35 17.17 2.30 -5.51
N HIS A 36 17.16 3.58 -5.89
CA HIS A 36 16.50 4.61 -5.09
C HIS A 36 15.00 4.37 -4.93
N CYS A 37 14.55 4.27 -3.69
CA CYS A 37 13.17 3.95 -3.34
C CYS A 37 12.65 4.89 -2.25
N ALA A 38 11.40 5.32 -2.40
CA ALA A 38 10.65 6.10 -1.41
C ALA A 38 9.41 5.34 -0.94
N VAL A 39 9.06 5.50 0.34
CA VAL A 39 7.83 4.95 0.93
C VAL A 39 6.80 6.05 1.13
N LEU A 40 5.59 5.83 0.63
CA LEU A 40 4.41 6.64 0.89
C LEU A 40 3.48 5.86 1.84
N ASP A 41 3.66 6.08 3.13
CA ASP A 41 2.84 5.44 4.18
C ASP A 41 1.61 6.29 4.50
N GLY A 42 0.42 5.66 4.53
CA GLY A 42 -0.84 6.35 4.73
C GLY A 42 -0.93 7.11 6.06
N ASP A 43 -0.37 6.58 7.14
CA ASP A 43 -0.37 7.24 8.44
C ASP A 43 0.59 8.45 8.44
N ALA A 44 1.75 8.32 7.78
CA ALA A 44 2.70 9.41 7.62
C ALA A 44 2.13 10.55 6.77
N LEU A 45 1.48 10.23 5.66
CA LEU A 45 0.83 11.22 4.79
C LEU A 45 -0.27 12.00 5.52
N ARG A 46 -1.05 11.34 6.39
CA ARG A 46 -2.10 11.99 7.19
C ARG A 46 -1.58 12.91 8.29
N ARG A 47 -0.32 12.80 8.68
CA ARG A 47 0.34 13.77 9.59
C ARG A 47 0.88 15.01 8.86
N GLY A 48 0.99 14.97 7.55
CA GLY A 48 1.56 16.03 6.73
C GLY A 48 0.65 16.43 5.56
N LEU A 49 0.94 15.91 4.38
CA LEU A 49 0.29 16.24 3.10
C LEU A 49 -1.24 16.16 3.16
N ASN A 50 -1.77 15.15 3.85
CA ASN A 50 -3.21 14.83 3.90
C ASN A 50 -3.82 15.09 5.29
N ARG A 51 -3.22 15.99 6.09
CA ARG A 51 -3.68 16.31 7.45
C ARG A 51 -5.08 16.94 7.51
N ASP A 52 -5.53 17.49 6.40
CA ASP A 52 -6.85 18.10 6.22
C ASP A 52 -7.96 17.07 5.96
N LEU A 53 -7.61 15.80 5.69
CA LEU A 53 -8.55 14.75 5.32
C LEU A 53 -8.97 13.90 6.51
N GLY A 54 -10.29 13.61 6.59
CA GLY A 54 -10.90 12.69 7.53
C GLY A 54 -10.81 11.23 7.08
N PHE A 55 -11.70 10.40 7.65
CA PHE A 55 -11.78 8.96 7.37
C PHE A 55 -13.10 8.55 6.69
N ASP A 56 -13.95 9.53 6.33
CA ASP A 56 -15.11 9.31 5.49
C ASP A 56 -14.71 8.83 4.08
N PRO A 57 -15.65 8.26 3.30
CA PRO A 57 -15.33 7.71 1.98
C PRO A 57 -14.68 8.70 1.02
N ASP A 58 -15.12 9.96 0.99
CA ASP A 58 -14.61 10.96 0.08
C ASP A 58 -13.19 11.39 0.46
N SER A 59 -12.94 11.61 1.76
CA SER A 59 -11.60 11.88 2.30
C SER A 59 -10.64 10.73 2.04
N ARG A 60 -11.11 9.47 2.11
CA ARG A 60 -10.28 8.30 1.77
C ARG A 60 -9.93 8.28 0.28
N SER A 61 -10.89 8.55 -0.59
CA SER A 61 -10.66 8.62 -2.05
C SER A 61 -9.68 9.74 -2.38
N GLU A 62 -9.83 10.91 -1.80
CA GLU A 62 -8.91 12.04 -2.00
C GLU A 62 -7.50 11.75 -1.46
N ASN A 63 -7.39 11.07 -0.31
CA ASN A 63 -6.10 10.61 0.22
C ASN A 63 -5.38 9.69 -0.78
N ILE A 64 -6.10 8.76 -1.40
CA ILE A 64 -5.57 7.83 -2.41
C ILE A 64 -5.16 8.60 -3.67
N ARG A 65 -6.01 9.52 -4.16
CA ARG A 65 -5.72 10.35 -5.33
C ARG A 65 -4.45 11.18 -5.14
N ARG A 66 -4.32 11.91 -4.01
CA ARG A 66 -3.12 12.71 -3.71
C ARG A 66 -1.86 11.84 -3.61
N THR A 67 -1.97 10.67 -2.98
CA THR A 67 -0.86 9.72 -2.88
C THR A 67 -0.41 9.24 -4.26
N ALA A 68 -1.35 8.95 -5.17
CA ALA A 68 -1.05 8.53 -6.54
C ALA A 68 -0.34 9.64 -7.34
N GLU A 69 -0.76 10.91 -7.19
CA GLU A 69 -0.06 12.04 -7.83
C GLU A 69 1.38 12.18 -7.36
N VAL A 70 1.60 12.07 -6.04
CA VAL A 70 2.96 12.11 -5.48
C VAL A 70 3.79 10.94 -5.99
N ALA A 71 3.22 9.73 -6.02
CA ALA A 71 3.89 8.54 -6.55
C ALA A 71 4.31 8.74 -8.01
N ARG A 72 3.41 9.28 -8.85
CA ARG A 72 3.72 9.59 -10.25
C ARG A 72 4.89 10.56 -10.38
N LEU A 73 4.88 11.67 -9.63
CA LEU A 73 5.96 12.66 -9.65
C LEU A 73 7.30 12.06 -9.20
N MET A 74 7.29 11.18 -8.19
CA MET A 74 8.48 10.47 -7.73
C MET A 74 9.00 9.48 -8.78
N ASN A 75 8.10 8.74 -9.45
CA ASN A 75 8.48 7.87 -10.57
C ASN A 75 9.09 8.67 -11.72
N ASP A 76 8.55 9.84 -12.06
CA ASP A 76 9.09 10.72 -13.10
C ASP A 76 10.47 11.28 -12.73
N ALA A 77 10.77 11.40 -11.42
CA ALA A 77 12.09 11.73 -10.89
C ALA A 77 13.05 10.53 -10.77
N GLY A 78 12.65 9.35 -11.23
CA GLY A 78 13.49 8.15 -11.22
C GLY A 78 13.48 7.34 -9.94
N LEU A 79 12.51 7.57 -9.03
CA LEU A 79 12.37 6.83 -7.78
C LEU A 79 11.38 5.67 -7.94
N ILE A 80 11.73 4.50 -7.40
CA ILE A 80 10.76 3.44 -7.13
C ILE A 80 9.90 3.90 -5.95
N VAL A 81 8.60 3.68 -6.02
CA VAL A 81 7.68 4.05 -4.93
C VAL A 81 7.04 2.82 -4.34
N VAL A 82 6.98 2.75 -3.01
CA VAL A 82 6.18 1.77 -2.29
C VAL A 82 5.10 2.52 -1.51
N ALA A 83 3.86 2.48 -2.01
CA ALA A 83 2.72 3.09 -1.36
C ALA A 83 2.03 2.06 -0.44
N ALA A 84 1.88 2.37 0.84
CA ALA A 84 1.28 1.49 1.85
C ALA A 84 0.00 2.14 2.42
N LEU A 85 -1.15 1.80 1.83
CA LEU A 85 -2.45 2.31 2.22
C LEU A 85 -3.48 1.17 2.31
N ILE A 86 -4.49 1.31 3.17
CA ILE A 86 -5.63 0.36 3.17
C ILE A 86 -6.28 0.34 1.78
N SER A 87 -6.57 1.50 1.20
CA SER A 87 -7.21 1.69 -0.11
C SER A 87 -8.34 0.67 -0.36
N PRO A 88 -9.45 0.76 0.43
CA PRO A 88 -10.39 -0.34 0.54
C PRO A 88 -11.26 -0.54 -0.69
N ARG A 89 -11.47 0.48 -1.51
CA ARG A 89 -12.37 0.44 -2.66
C ARG A 89 -11.60 0.18 -3.95
N ARG A 90 -12.10 -0.73 -4.79
CA ARG A 90 -11.50 -1.03 -6.10
C ARG A 90 -11.46 0.18 -7.02
N VAL A 91 -12.52 1.00 -7.00
CA VAL A 91 -12.60 2.20 -7.84
C VAL A 91 -11.49 3.20 -7.53
N ASP A 92 -11.15 3.38 -6.24
CA ASP A 92 -10.08 4.29 -5.82
C ASP A 92 -8.70 3.77 -6.25
N ARG A 93 -8.47 2.46 -6.18
CA ARG A 93 -7.23 1.83 -6.67
C ARG A 93 -7.11 1.88 -8.19
N ALA A 94 -8.23 1.71 -8.91
CA ALA A 94 -8.27 1.88 -10.36
C ALA A 94 -7.92 3.33 -10.76
N GLN A 95 -8.43 4.32 -10.04
CA GLN A 95 -8.07 5.72 -10.24
C GLN A 95 -6.58 5.97 -9.95
N ALA A 96 -6.04 5.40 -8.89
CA ALA A 96 -4.61 5.49 -8.57
C ALA A 96 -3.76 4.88 -9.69
N SER A 97 -4.15 3.73 -10.23
CA SER A 97 -3.50 3.08 -11.37
C SER A 97 -3.52 3.96 -12.62
N PHE A 98 -4.64 4.62 -12.89
CA PHE A 98 -4.74 5.56 -14.00
C PHE A 98 -3.80 6.77 -13.85
N ILE A 99 -3.72 7.35 -12.64
CA ILE A 99 -2.87 8.51 -12.33
C ILE A 99 -1.38 8.16 -12.46
N VAL A 100 -0.95 7.05 -11.85
CA VAL A 100 0.46 6.59 -11.87
C VAL A 100 0.87 6.12 -13.27
N GLY A 101 -0.08 5.58 -14.02
CA GLY A 101 0.11 4.90 -15.29
C GLY A 101 0.14 3.38 -15.14
N ALA A 102 -0.74 2.69 -15.88
CA ALA A 102 -0.98 1.27 -15.74
C ALA A 102 0.28 0.39 -15.89
N GLN A 103 1.26 0.83 -16.68
CA GLN A 103 2.53 0.09 -16.86
C GLN A 103 3.47 0.18 -15.65
N ARG A 104 3.35 1.24 -14.85
CA ARG A 104 4.17 1.47 -13.64
C ARG A 104 3.46 1.00 -12.36
N PHE A 105 2.15 0.86 -12.38
CA PHE A 105 1.34 0.54 -11.20
C PHE A 105 1.27 -0.97 -10.97
N LEU A 106 1.83 -1.42 -9.86
CA LEU A 106 1.80 -2.82 -9.43
C LEU A 106 0.93 -2.94 -8.20
N GLU A 107 -0.32 -3.41 -8.37
CA GLU A 107 -1.22 -3.66 -7.25
C GLU A 107 -0.79 -4.92 -6.50
N ILE A 108 -0.44 -4.75 -5.23
CA ILE A 108 -0.02 -5.83 -4.34
C ILE A 108 -1.06 -5.99 -3.23
N HIS A 109 -1.70 -7.13 -3.18
CA HIS A 109 -2.64 -7.46 -2.11
C HIS A 109 -1.89 -8.05 -0.91
N VAL A 110 -1.79 -7.29 0.18
CA VAL A 110 -1.30 -7.81 1.46
C VAL A 110 -2.47 -8.51 2.14
N SER A 111 -2.56 -9.83 1.93
CA SER A 111 -3.76 -10.65 2.11
C SER A 111 -3.88 -11.29 3.49
N THR A 112 -3.20 -10.73 4.49
CA THR A 112 -3.33 -11.21 5.88
C THR A 112 -4.81 -11.22 6.30
N PRO A 113 -5.34 -12.36 6.77
CA PRO A 113 -6.75 -12.50 7.12
C PRO A 113 -7.20 -11.54 8.24
N LEU A 114 -8.50 -11.20 8.25
CA LEU A 114 -9.08 -10.26 9.20
C LEU A 114 -8.88 -10.68 10.65
N ASP A 115 -9.12 -11.95 10.95
CA ASP A 115 -8.95 -12.53 12.28
C ASP A 115 -7.51 -12.43 12.79
N VAL A 116 -6.54 -12.62 11.91
CA VAL A 116 -5.10 -12.45 12.23
C VAL A 116 -4.78 -10.97 12.49
N CYS A 117 -5.27 -10.06 11.63
CA CYS A 117 -5.10 -8.62 11.83
C CYS A 117 -5.73 -8.14 13.14
N GLU A 118 -6.94 -8.62 13.45
CA GLU A 118 -7.68 -8.28 14.66
C GLU A 118 -7.02 -8.86 15.92
N ALA A 119 -6.53 -10.09 15.87
CA ALA A 119 -5.81 -10.71 16.98
C ALA A 119 -4.50 -9.97 17.31
N ALA A 120 -3.79 -9.49 16.31
CA ALA A 120 -2.57 -8.72 16.49
C ALA A 120 -2.84 -7.32 17.07
N ASP A 121 -3.87 -6.64 16.57
CA ASP A 121 -4.36 -5.29 16.93
C ASP A 121 -3.36 -4.36 17.65
N ALA A 122 -2.15 -4.25 17.09
CA ALA A 122 -1.03 -3.54 17.71
C ALA A 122 -1.33 -2.06 18.06
N LYS A 123 -2.26 -1.45 17.34
CA LYS A 123 -2.70 -0.05 17.54
C LYS A 123 -3.98 0.05 18.40
N GLY A 124 -4.62 -1.06 18.77
CA GLY A 124 -5.88 -1.10 19.49
C GLY A 124 -7.09 -0.59 18.68
N LEU A 125 -6.95 -0.48 17.35
CA LEU A 125 -7.98 0.09 16.48
C LEU A 125 -9.17 -0.85 16.29
N TYR A 126 -8.93 -2.15 16.16
CA TYR A 126 -10.01 -3.16 16.07
C TYR A 126 -10.86 -3.18 17.32
N ARG A 127 -10.22 -3.15 18.48
CA ARG A 127 -10.90 -3.08 19.78
C ARG A 127 -11.80 -1.85 19.90
N LYS A 128 -11.32 -0.68 19.46
CA LYS A 128 -12.10 0.56 19.41
C LYS A 128 -13.25 0.46 18.41
N ALA A 129 -13.00 -0.10 17.22
CA ALA A 129 -14.03 -0.29 16.20
C ALA A 129 -15.15 -1.23 16.67
N ARG A 130 -14.81 -2.34 17.32
CA ARG A 130 -15.79 -3.29 17.89
C ARG A 130 -16.63 -2.68 19.00
N ARG A 131 -16.12 -1.70 19.74
CA ARG A 131 -16.87 -0.93 20.73
C ARG A 131 -17.68 0.22 20.15
N GLY A 132 -17.66 0.40 18.81
CA GLY A 132 -18.37 1.49 18.14
C GLY A 132 -17.71 2.86 18.29
N GLU A 133 -16.49 2.93 18.80
CA GLU A 133 -15.73 4.19 18.99
C GLU A 133 -15.15 4.73 17.69
N LEU A 134 -15.04 3.90 16.65
CA LEU A 134 -14.56 4.26 15.32
C LEU A 134 -15.63 3.96 14.27
N ALA A 135 -16.20 5.01 13.69
CA ALA A 135 -17.11 4.87 12.56
C ALA A 135 -16.35 4.46 11.29
N GLN A 136 -17.00 3.69 10.44
CA GLN A 136 -16.49 3.31 9.10
C GLN A 136 -15.08 2.69 9.11
N PHE A 137 -14.79 1.85 10.09
CA PHE A 137 -13.53 1.14 10.17
C PHE A 137 -13.52 -0.06 9.22
N THR A 138 -12.58 -0.07 8.28
CA THR A 138 -12.45 -1.11 7.24
C THR A 138 -12.25 -2.49 7.85
N GLY A 139 -13.08 -3.45 7.45
CA GLY A 139 -13.08 -4.82 7.96
C GLY A 139 -13.99 -5.05 9.18
N VAL A 140 -14.55 -4.00 9.79
CA VAL A 140 -15.49 -4.11 10.92
C VAL A 140 -16.84 -3.47 10.58
N SER A 141 -16.87 -2.16 10.37
CA SER A 141 -18.07 -1.39 10.06
C SER A 141 -18.08 -0.80 8.64
N ALA A 142 -17.01 -1.01 7.88
CA ALA A 142 -16.92 -0.66 6.47
C ALA A 142 -16.29 -1.82 5.68
N PRO A 143 -16.68 -2.04 4.42
CA PRO A 143 -16.15 -3.14 3.62
C PRO A 143 -14.71 -2.89 3.18
N TYR A 144 -13.97 -3.98 2.93
CA TYR A 144 -12.75 -4.02 2.16
C TYR A 144 -13.00 -4.82 0.88
N GLU A 145 -12.84 -4.19 -0.25
CA GLU A 145 -12.98 -4.82 -1.57
C GLU A 145 -11.62 -5.37 -2.01
N ALA A 146 -11.37 -6.66 -1.77
CA ALA A 146 -10.12 -7.29 -2.19
C ALA A 146 -9.90 -7.11 -3.71
N PRO A 147 -8.65 -6.94 -4.16
CA PRO A 147 -8.33 -6.93 -5.58
C PRO A 147 -8.79 -8.21 -6.27
N GLU A 148 -9.34 -8.09 -7.49
CA GLU A 148 -9.76 -9.27 -8.28
C GLU A 148 -8.58 -9.91 -9.00
N ALA A 149 -7.65 -9.10 -9.49
CA ALA A 149 -6.47 -9.55 -10.22
C ALA A 149 -5.22 -8.74 -9.81
N PRO A 150 -4.78 -8.86 -8.54
CA PRO A 150 -3.57 -8.16 -8.12
C PRO A 150 -2.35 -8.73 -8.84
N ARG A 151 -1.32 -7.92 -9.05
CA ARG A 151 -0.06 -8.40 -9.61
C ARG A 151 0.58 -9.49 -8.73
N LEU A 152 0.37 -9.40 -7.42
CA LEU A 152 0.79 -10.39 -6.45
C LEU A 152 -0.10 -10.31 -5.21
N ALA A 153 -0.47 -11.46 -4.64
CA ALA A 153 -1.06 -11.58 -3.31
C ALA A 153 -0.01 -12.16 -2.35
N ILE A 154 0.14 -11.52 -1.19
CA ILE A 154 1.18 -11.84 -0.21
C ILE A 154 0.59 -11.78 1.20
N ASP A 155 0.82 -12.80 2.00
CA ASP A 155 0.59 -12.78 3.45
C ASP A 155 1.94 -12.83 4.19
N PRO A 156 2.47 -11.66 4.62
CA PRO A 156 3.75 -11.60 5.30
C PRO A 156 3.72 -12.19 6.71
N MET A 157 2.53 -12.33 7.31
CA MET A 157 2.37 -12.96 8.63
C MET A 157 2.51 -14.48 8.54
N GLN A 158 2.03 -15.08 7.45
CA GLN A 158 2.13 -16.52 7.22
C GLN A 158 3.50 -16.94 6.66
N MET A 159 3.98 -16.25 5.62
CA MET A 159 5.21 -16.66 4.92
C MET A 159 6.49 -16.10 5.54
N GLY A 160 6.39 -15.08 6.38
CA GLY A 160 7.52 -14.34 6.90
C GLY A 160 7.92 -13.14 6.03
N LEU A 161 8.51 -12.15 6.67
CA LEU A 161 8.84 -10.86 6.04
C LEU A 161 9.92 -10.98 4.95
N ARG A 162 11.00 -11.76 5.20
CA ARG A 162 12.09 -11.93 4.24
C ARG A 162 11.65 -12.59 2.93
N PRO A 163 10.92 -13.74 2.93
CA PRO A 163 10.37 -14.31 1.70
C PRO A 163 9.40 -13.38 0.98
N ALA A 164 8.57 -12.61 1.71
CA ALA A 164 7.67 -11.63 1.13
C ALA A 164 8.45 -10.54 0.36
N VAL A 165 9.49 -9.97 0.97
CA VAL A 165 10.37 -8.97 0.34
C VAL A 165 11.07 -9.57 -0.89
N SER A 166 11.60 -10.79 -0.80
CA SER A 166 12.26 -11.47 -1.92
C SER A 166 11.35 -11.61 -3.14
N LYS A 167 10.08 -11.96 -2.95
CA LYS A 167 9.08 -12.02 -4.04
C LYS A 167 8.86 -10.67 -4.69
N LEU A 168 8.78 -9.59 -3.90
CA LEU A 168 8.60 -8.23 -4.43
C LEU A 168 9.83 -7.74 -5.19
N LEU A 169 11.03 -8.08 -4.72
CA LEU A 169 12.29 -7.77 -5.44
C LEU A 169 12.35 -8.49 -6.78
N GLY A 170 11.96 -9.77 -6.85
CA GLY A 170 11.85 -10.52 -8.10
C GLY A 170 10.90 -9.86 -9.08
N LEU A 171 9.71 -9.45 -8.61
CA LEU A 171 8.71 -8.77 -9.43
C LEU A 171 9.24 -7.45 -10.04
N ILE A 172 10.05 -6.70 -9.30
CA ILE A 172 10.67 -5.47 -9.79
C ILE A 172 11.79 -5.79 -10.80
N GLY A 173 12.55 -6.86 -10.58
CA GLY A 173 13.60 -7.33 -11.49
C GLY A 173 13.06 -7.67 -12.88
N ASP A 174 11.94 -8.36 -12.95
CA ASP A 174 11.28 -8.76 -14.19
C ASP A 174 10.81 -7.57 -15.06
N LEU A 175 10.64 -6.38 -14.48
CA LEU A 175 10.21 -5.18 -15.19
C LEU A 175 11.39 -4.39 -15.81
N THR A 176 12.60 -4.64 -15.33
CA THR A 176 13.81 -3.90 -15.74
C THR A 176 14.69 -4.70 -16.73
N THR A 177 14.31 -5.93 -17.06
CA THR A 177 14.87 -6.77 -18.11
C THR A 177 14.05 -6.69 -19.38
#